data_f931cf08193d3f31c66a579399b4a8b7
#
_entry.id   f931cf08193d3f31c66a579399b4a8b7
#
_cell.length_a   1.000
_cell.length_b   1.000
_cell.length_c   1.000
_cell.angle_alpha   90.00
_cell.angle_beta   90.00
_cell.angle_gamma   90.00
#
_symmetry.space_group_name_H-M   'P 1'
#
loop_
_entity.id
_entity.type
_entity.pdbx_description
1 polymer ?
#
loop_
_entity_poly.entity_id
_entity_poly.type
_entity_poly.pdbx_seq_one_letter_code
_entity_poly.pdbx_strand_id
1 'polypeptide(L)'
;MASFSHPDTASAPTRRLPTLHEFFAPGGLLSKAHPNYEFRRGQLQMAEAVEKALTERRHLIVEAGTGTGKTLAYLLPVIRSGKRVIISTGTKNLQEQLFFKDIPFLEQHLFAGSPGKLRVCYMKGRNNYLCRQKLYDLTNQPVLSGLQEIDQYRQIAEWETTTESGDRAELKGLPENTQLWQKLDARTERCTGQKCPQWDRCFITEMHRRAAESDIIIVNHHLFFADLSLRQSGGPDAGVLPDFTAAIFDEAHELEDVAGSYFGVSVSNLRFEELARDIEATLQQKKAISPGVIQALAKLRERSRFFFGLLPQGEGRSAFTNRDGFLEKNSDDYDAVMQSLGRVLAELELLPQKPEEVFAFSRRTQELQAQLAFIMESTDKNTVFWIEYRGEGRRTRGGQTHIVLQATPIDVSQILKQTLFENLETAVLTSATLAVAGAPDRGNFDYVRQRVGLEHAREMIVASHFDYGKQAILYVPPEMPEPRSPQFGRFAAEKIRRLLDITQGRAFCLFTS
;
A
#
# COMPACT_ATOMS: atom_id res chain seq x y z
N MET A 1 9.16 39.25 -39.24
CA MET A 1 9.88 37.95 -39.43
C MET A 1 11.22 38.05 -38.75
N ALA A 2 11.35 37.49 -37.56
CA ALA A 2 12.61 37.35 -36.88
C ALA A 2 12.63 35.88 -36.36
N SER A 3 13.49 35.08 -37.02
CA SER A 3 13.73 33.69 -36.69
C SER A 3 14.54 33.61 -35.42
N PHE A 4 13.96 33.07 -34.35
CA PHE A 4 14.69 32.64 -33.16
C PHE A 4 15.27 31.25 -33.43
N SER A 5 16.57 31.20 -33.67
CA SER A 5 17.34 29.97 -33.65
C SER A 5 17.45 29.47 -32.22
N HIS A 6 16.95 28.26 -31.97
CA HIS A 6 17.21 27.54 -30.73
C HIS A 6 18.71 27.16 -30.68
N PRO A 7 19.40 27.34 -29.54
CA PRO A 7 20.75 26.81 -29.40
C PRO A 7 20.66 25.27 -29.33
N ASP A 8 21.44 24.62 -30.20
CA ASP A 8 21.75 23.21 -30.14
C ASP A 8 22.24 22.84 -28.73
N THR A 9 21.43 22.12 -27.98
CA THR A 9 21.87 21.43 -26.78
C THR A 9 22.77 20.29 -27.21
N ALA A 10 24.08 20.50 -27.15
CA ALA A 10 25.07 19.46 -27.30
C ALA A 10 24.73 18.30 -26.33
N SER A 11 24.32 17.17 -26.87
CA SER A 11 24.08 15.95 -26.11
C SER A 11 25.39 15.53 -25.45
N ALA A 12 25.43 15.56 -24.11
CA ALA A 12 26.53 14.96 -23.35
C ALA A 12 26.71 13.50 -23.80
N PRO A 13 27.96 12.99 -23.88
CA PRO A 13 28.22 11.64 -24.35
C PRO A 13 27.47 10.64 -23.48
N THR A 14 26.48 9.99 -24.07
CA THR A 14 25.71 8.92 -23.43
C THR A 14 26.64 7.75 -23.16
N ARG A 15 27.11 7.62 -21.94
CA ARG A 15 27.93 6.48 -21.52
C ARG A 15 27.09 5.21 -21.70
N ARG A 16 27.62 4.24 -22.45
CA ARG A 16 27.00 2.94 -22.65
C ARG A 16 26.87 2.24 -21.28
N LEU A 17 25.66 1.97 -20.84
CA LEU A 17 25.41 1.12 -19.67
C LEU A 17 25.96 -0.28 -19.92
N PRO A 18 26.48 -0.97 -18.89
CA PRO A 18 26.98 -2.34 -19.03
C PRO A 18 25.87 -3.28 -19.51
N THR A 19 26.24 -4.28 -20.29
CA THR A 19 25.32 -5.39 -20.60
C THR A 19 25.01 -6.18 -19.33
N LEU A 20 23.95 -6.99 -19.37
CA LEU A 20 23.59 -7.85 -18.23
C LEU A 20 24.75 -8.80 -17.87
N HIS A 21 25.43 -9.34 -18.90
CA HIS A 21 26.57 -10.21 -18.71
C HIS A 21 27.79 -9.48 -18.11
N GLU A 22 28.12 -8.27 -18.59
CA GLU A 22 29.19 -7.43 -18.00
C GLU A 22 28.92 -7.07 -16.54
N PHE A 23 27.66 -7.04 -16.13
CA PHE A 23 27.28 -6.75 -14.74
C PHE A 23 27.28 -8.00 -13.85
N PHE A 24 26.57 -9.06 -14.26
CA PHE A 24 26.31 -10.23 -13.42
C PHE A 24 27.32 -11.36 -13.53
N ALA A 25 28.09 -11.48 -14.64
CA ALA A 25 29.00 -12.60 -14.84
C ALA A 25 30.17 -12.63 -13.83
N PRO A 26 30.82 -13.79 -13.65
CA PRO A 26 32.05 -13.87 -12.88
C PRO A 26 33.09 -12.87 -13.40
N GLY A 27 33.68 -12.08 -12.50
CA GLY A 27 34.60 -11.00 -12.88
C GLY A 27 33.92 -9.73 -13.41
N GLY A 28 32.58 -9.70 -13.49
CA GLY A 28 31.79 -8.54 -13.85
C GLY A 28 31.75 -7.48 -12.75
N LEU A 29 30.93 -6.43 -12.95
CA LEU A 29 30.84 -5.30 -12.03
C LEU A 29 30.37 -5.72 -10.65
N LEU A 30 29.33 -6.57 -10.58
CA LEU A 30 28.79 -7.04 -9.28
C LEU A 30 29.81 -7.89 -8.52
N SER A 31 30.57 -8.74 -9.22
CA SER A 31 31.66 -9.54 -8.63
C SER A 31 32.78 -8.67 -8.05
N LYS A 32 33.09 -7.55 -8.68
CA LYS A 32 34.11 -6.59 -8.19
C LYS A 32 33.61 -5.75 -7.02
N ALA A 33 32.31 -5.50 -6.97
CA ALA A 33 31.68 -4.68 -5.93
C ALA A 33 31.46 -5.45 -4.60
N HIS A 34 31.31 -6.76 -4.67
CA HIS A 34 31.04 -7.62 -3.51
C HIS A 34 32.14 -8.67 -3.31
N PRO A 35 32.96 -8.59 -2.24
CA PRO A 35 34.04 -9.55 -2.00
C PRO A 35 33.57 -11.00 -1.89
N ASN A 36 32.35 -11.23 -1.39
CA ASN A 36 31.75 -12.54 -1.23
C ASN A 36 30.68 -12.83 -2.30
N TYR A 37 30.86 -12.30 -3.50
CA TYR A 37 29.90 -12.52 -4.58
C TYR A 37 29.94 -13.96 -5.07
N GLU A 38 28.78 -14.60 -5.08
CA GLU A 38 28.54 -15.89 -5.74
C GLU A 38 27.76 -15.66 -7.02
N PHE A 39 28.30 -16.11 -8.14
CA PHE A 39 27.58 -16.06 -9.41
C PHE A 39 26.34 -16.95 -9.38
N ARG A 40 25.18 -16.38 -9.64
CA ARG A 40 23.90 -17.07 -9.70
C ARG A 40 23.36 -17.01 -11.11
N ARG A 41 23.49 -18.14 -11.82
CA ARG A 41 23.00 -18.25 -13.20
C ARG A 41 21.52 -17.85 -13.33
N GLY A 42 20.69 -18.25 -12.36
CA GLY A 42 19.27 -17.90 -12.34
C GLY A 42 19.00 -16.39 -12.26
N GLN A 43 19.86 -15.63 -11.55
CA GLN A 43 19.76 -14.17 -11.50
C GLN A 43 19.97 -13.53 -12.88
N LEU A 44 20.99 -13.97 -13.61
CA LEU A 44 21.24 -13.49 -14.97
C LEU A 44 20.11 -13.88 -15.92
N GLN A 45 19.64 -15.13 -15.87
CA GLN A 45 18.52 -15.61 -16.67
C GLN A 45 17.24 -14.80 -16.44
N MET A 46 16.93 -14.48 -15.18
CA MET A 46 15.81 -13.61 -14.85
C MET A 46 15.99 -12.21 -15.42
N ALA A 47 17.20 -11.64 -15.30
CA ALA A 47 17.49 -10.31 -15.84
C ALA A 47 17.31 -10.26 -17.36
N GLU A 48 17.80 -11.28 -18.09
CA GLU A 48 17.61 -11.42 -19.54
C GLU A 48 16.13 -11.56 -19.92
N ALA A 49 15.34 -12.32 -19.14
CA ALA A 49 13.90 -12.47 -19.37
C ALA A 49 13.15 -11.15 -19.18
N VAL A 50 13.51 -10.38 -18.13
CA VAL A 50 12.91 -9.04 -17.88
C VAL A 50 13.31 -8.06 -18.98
N GLU A 51 14.58 -8.00 -19.38
CA GLU A 51 15.02 -7.13 -20.49
C GLU A 51 14.29 -7.45 -21.78
N LYS A 52 14.13 -8.74 -22.09
CA LYS A 52 13.39 -9.21 -23.26
C LYS A 52 11.91 -8.83 -23.20
N ALA A 53 11.27 -8.99 -22.04
CA ALA A 53 9.86 -8.59 -21.83
C ALA A 53 9.65 -7.10 -22.07
N LEU A 54 10.53 -6.24 -21.51
CA LEU A 54 10.49 -4.79 -21.69
C LEU A 54 10.72 -4.38 -23.15
N THR A 55 11.64 -5.06 -23.86
CA THR A 55 11.96 -4.76 -25.26
C THR A 55 10.85 -5.21 -26.21
N GLU A 56 10.29 -6.40 -25.99
CA GLU A 56 9.24 -6.98 -26.84
C GLU A 56 7.83 -6.49 -26.46
N ARG A 57 7.70 -5.66 -25.42
CA ARG A 57 6.41 -5.17 -24.90
C ARG A 57 5.46 -6.32 -24.57
N ARG A 58 5.92 -7.25 -23.75
CA ARG A 58 5.17 -8.45 -23.36
C ARG A 58 5.14 -8.61 -21.85
N HIS A 59 4.10 -9.22 -21.34
CA HIS A 59 4.01 -9.57 -19.93
C HIS A 59 4.88 -10.79 -19.62
N LEU A 60 5.36 -10.86 -18.37
CA LEU A 60 6.23 -11.91 -17.88
C LEU A 60 5.84 -12.31 -16.44
N ILE A 61 5.75 -13.59 -16.19
CA ILE A 61 5.62 -14.17 -14.84
C ILE A 61 6.90 -14.94 -14.54
N VAL A 62 7.55 -14.58 -13.42
CA VAL A 62 8.79 -15.24 -12.98
C VAL A 62 8.66 -15.71 -11.55
N GLU A 63 8.74 -17.03 -11.36
CA GLU A 63 9.02 -17.59 -10.04
C GLU A 63 10.52 -17.66 -9.83
N ALA A 64 11.00 -16.98 -8.80
CA ALA A 64 12.40 -17.01 -8.41
C ALA A 64 12.51 -17.09 -6.88
N GLY A 65 13.03 -18.20 -6.39
CA GLY A 65 13.14 -18.48 -4.96
C GLY A 65 13.89 -17.39 -4.18
N THR A 66 13.74 -17.42 -2.84
CA THR A 66 14.49 -16.53 -1.96
C THR A 66 16.01 -16.70 -2.19
N GLY A 67 16.76 -15.61 -2.06
CA GLY A 67 18.21 -15.64 -2.28
C GLY A 67 18.66 -15.57 -3.75
N THR A 68 17.76 -15.63 -4.74
CA THR A 68 18.13 -15.50 -6.17
C THR A 68 18.71 -14.12 -6.51
N GLY A 69 18.37 -13.08 -5.72
CA GLY A 69 18.73 -11.70 -6.03
C GLY A 69 17.79 -11.05 -7.04
N LYS A 70 16.49 -11.35 -6.92
CA LYS A 70 15.40 -10.82 -7.78
C LYS A 70 15.50 -9.33 -8.02
N THR A 71 15.78 -8.57 -6.95
CA THR A 71 15.82 -7.11 -6.98
C THR A 71 16.76 -6.56 -8.05
N LEU A 72 18.02 -6.96 -8.03
CA LEU A 72 18.98 -6.53 -9.06
C LEU A 72 18.65 -7.10 -10.44
N ALA A 73 18.07 -8.32 -10.49
CA ALA A 73 17.70 -8.98 -11.74
C ALA A 73 16.59 -8.22 -12.49
N TYR A 74 15.69 -7.48 -11.82
CA TYR A 74 14.73 -6.63 -12.52
C TYR A 74 15.17 -5.16 -12.59
N LEU A 75 15.90 -4.63 -11.60
CA LEU A 75 16.30 -3.22 -11.59
C LEU A 75 17.23 -2.87 -12.74
N LEU A 76 18.24 -3.69 -12.99
CA LEU A 76 19.22 -3.39 -14.06
C LEU A 76 18.55 -3.33 -15.45
N PRO A 77 17.71 -4.31 -15.87
CA PRO A 77 16.95 -4.21 -17.12
C PRO A 77 16.04 -2.98 -17.18
N VAL A 78 15.38 -2.62 -16.07
CA VAL A 78 14.53 -1.43 -15.98
C VAL A 78 15.36 -0.17 -16.27
N ILE A 79 16.49 0.00 -15.60
CA ILE A 79 17.42 1.12 -15.82
C ILE A 79 17.88 1.17 -17.27
N ARG A 80 18.25 0.03 -17.85
CA ARG A 80 18.73 -0.07 -19.24
C ARG A 80 17.64 0.23 -20.26
N SER A 81 16.36 -0.04 -19.93
CA SER A 81 15.24 0.20 -20.84
C SER A 81 14.98 1.69 -21.13
N GLY A 82 15.39 2.58 -20.23
CA GLY A 82 15.09 4.02 -20.29
C GLY A 82 13.60 4.36 -20.25
N LYS A 83 12.73 3.39 -19.98
CA LYS A 83 11.28 3.57 -19.88
C LYS A 83 10.90 4.11 -18.51
N ARG A 84 9.74 4.77 -18.42
CA ARG A 84 9.13 5.05 -17.12
C ARG A 84 8.43 3.82 -16.58
N VAL A 85 8.93 3.32 -15.45
CA VAL A 85 8.50 2.06 -14.84
C VAL A 85 8.08 2.27 -13.40
N ILE A 86 6.92 1.71 -13.04
CA ILE A 86 6.51 1.57 -11.63
C ILE A 86 7.06 0.25 -11.09
N ILE A 87 7.70 0.29 -9.92
CA ILE A 87 8.07 -0.90 -9.15
C ILE A 87 7.18 -0.96 -7.93
N SER A 88 6.28 -1.93 -7.91
CA SER A 88 5.33 -2.16 -6.82
C SER A 88 5.80 -3.34 -5.96
N THR A 89 5.89 -3.14 -4.64
CA THR A 89 6.37 -4.16 -3.68
C THR A 89 5.31 -4.48 -2.64
N GLY A 90 5.38 -5.66 -2.00
CA GLY A 90 4.42 -6.05 -0.98
C GLY A 90 4.49 -5.18 0.28
N THR A 91 5.68 -4.79 0.75
CA THR A 91 5.86 -4.11 2.03
C THR A 91 6.60 -2.77 1.93
N LYS A 92 6.38 -1.89 2.93
CA LYS A 92 7.12 -0.63 3.07
C LYS A 92 8.62 -0.86 3.26
N ASN A 93 9.00 -1.91 3.97
CA ASN A 93 10.41 -2.22 4.23
C ASN A 93 11.15 -2.58 2.94
N LEU A 94 10.53 -3.36 2.04
CA LEU A 94 11.09 -3.65 0.73
C LEU A 94 11.19 -2.39 -0.14
N GLN A 95 10.20 -1.52 -0.09
CA GLN A 95 10.21 -0.23 -0.77
C GLN A 95 11.39 0.65 -0.30
N GLU A 96 11.62 0.72 1.01
CA GLU A 96 12.74 1.45 1.60
C GLU A 96 14.09 0.81 1.27
N GLN A 97 14.19 -0.50 1.29
CA GLN A 97 15.39 -1.22 0.87
C GLN A 97 15.76 -0.91 -0.57
N LEU A 98 14.80 -0.98 -1.49
CA LEU A 98 15.00 -0.63 -2.89
C LEU A 98 15.57 0.77 -3.03
N PHE A 99 14.95 1.77 -2.40
CA PHE A 99 15.30 3.17 -2.57
C PHE A 99 16.58 3.57 -1.86
N PHE A 100 16.81 3.11 -0.62
CA PHE A 100 17.93 3.56 0.21
C PHE A 100 19.17 2.64 0.14
N LYS A 101 19.06 1.44 -0.43
CA LYS A 101 20.19 0.50 -0.55
C LYS A 101 20.49 0.10 -1.99
N ASP A 102 19.49 -0.45 -2.68
CA ASP A 102 19.73 -1.07 -4.00
C ASP A 102 19.95 -0.03 -5.09
N ILE A 103 19.19 1.08 -5.10
CA ILE A 103 19.39 2.18 -6.06
C ILE A 103 20.73 2.88 -5.85
N PRO A 104 21.13 3.33 -4.65
CA PRO A 104 22.44 3.94 -4.43
C PRO A 104 23.60 3.00 -4.78
N PHE A 105 23.47 1.71 -4.49
CA PHE A 105 24.44 0.71 -4.90
C PHE A 105 24.60 0.67 -6.43
N LEU A 106 23.51 0.66 -7.18
CA LEU A 106 23.56 0.68 -8.64
C LEU A 106 24.12 2.01 -9.17
N GLU A 107 23.73 3.15 -8.61
CA GLU A 107 24.26 4.46 -8.98
C GLU A 107 25.78 4.50 -8.83
N GLN A 108 26.31 4.05 -7.70
CA GLN A 108 27.72 4.00 -7.42
C GLN A 108 28.51 3.16 -8.44
N HIS A 109 27.96 2.03 -8.87
CA HIS A 109 28.68 1.07 -9.72
C HIS A 109 28.42 1.27 -11.22
N LEU A 110 27.26 1.79 -11.60
CA LEU A 110 26.93 2.08 -13.00
C LEU A 110 27.53 3.41 -13.48
N PHE A 111 27.63 4.41 -12.59
CA PHE A 111 28.06 5.77 -12.93
C PHE A 111 29.39 6.18 -12.27
N ALA A 112 30.20 5.22 -11.78
CA ALA A 112 31.49 5.50 -11.18
C ALA A 112 32.34 6.41 -12.07
N GLY A 113 32.67 7.62 -11.57
CA GLY A 113 33.49 8.61 -12.27
C GLY A 113 32.74 9.48 -13.30
N SER A 114 31.42 9.50 -13.28
CA SER A 114 30.59 10.40 -14.11
C SER A 114 29.43 10.98 -13.29
N PRO A 115 28.95 12.20 -13.59
CA PRO A 115 27.83 12.82 -12.88
C PRO A 115 26.46 12.25 -13.30
N GLY A 116 26.36 10.96 -13.57
CA GLY A 116 25.08 10.30 -13.88
C GLY A 116 24.35 9.97 -12.59
N LYS A 117 23.10 10.38 -12.48
CA LYS A 117 22.19 10.02 -11.39
C LYS A 117 20.92 9.43 -11.98
N LEU A 118 20.43 8.35 -11.36
CA LEU A 118 19.15 7.77 -11.73
C LEU A 118 18.00 8.71 -11.30
N ARG A 119 17.03 8.89 -12.16
CA ARG A 119 15.81 9.63 -11.82
C ARG A 119 14.83 8.65 -11.18
N VAL A 120 14.96 8.51 -9.87
CA VAL A 120 14.17 7.57 -9.06
C VAL A 120 13.52 8.30 -7.91
N CYS A 121 12.25 8.02 -7.67
CA CYS A 121 11.56 8.43 -6.44
C CYS A 121 10.84 7.23 -5.80
N TYR A 122 10.51 7.36 -4.52
CA TYR A 122 9.56 6.49 -3.88
C TYR A 122 8.35 7.28 -3.40
N MET A 123 7.18 6.67 -3.46
CA MET A 123 5.93 7.27 -3.03
C MET A 123 5.23 6.36 -2.02
N LYS A 124 4.75 6.96 -0.95
CA LYS A 124 3.93 6.31 0.08
C LYS A 124 2.54 6.96 0.13
N GLY A 125 1.59 6.29 0.77
CA GLY A 125 0.28 6.89 1.05
C GLY A 125 0.41 8.15 1.91
N ARG A 126 -0.48 9.11 1.71
CA ARG A 126 -0.46 10.45 2.33
C ARG A 126 -0.39 10.45 3.86
N ASN A 127 -0.88 9.41 4.52
CA ASN A 127 -0.79 9.21 5.97
C ASN A 127 0.64 8.98 6.49
N ASN A 128 1.61 8.75 5.61
CA ASN A 128 3.02 8.64 5.97
C ASN A 128 3.76 9.98 5.93
N TYR A 129 3.13 11.05 5.46
CA TYR A 129 3.75 12.37 5.34
C TYR A 129 3.14 13.38 6.30
N LEU A 130 3.98 14.31 6.76
CA LEU A 130 3.58 15.44 7.59
C LEU A 130 2.81 16.47 6.76
N CYS A 131 1.72 17.00 7.31
CA CYS A 131 1.06 18.19 6.80
C CYS A 131 1.54 19.43 7.53
N ARG A 132 2.31 20.30 6.86
CA ARG A 132 2.83 21.57 7.44
C ARG A 132 1.70 22.47 7.94
N GLN A 133 0.60 22.59 7.18
CA GLN A 133 -0.52 23.42 7.61
C GLN A 133 -1.11 22.95 8.94
N LYS A 134 -1.34 21.63 9.09
CA LYS A 134 -1.86 21.07 10.35
C LYS A 134 -0.89 21.26 11.52
N LEU A 135 0.43 21.16 11.26
CA LEU A 135 1.44 21.43 12.29
C LEU A 135 1.41 22.89 12.74
N TYR A 136 1.34 23.84 11.80
CA TYR A 136 1.31 25.27 12.12
C TYR A 136 -0.03 25.71 12.75
N ASP A 137 -1.14 25.10 12.33
CA ASP A 137 -2.43 25.31 12.98
C ASP A 137 -2.39 24.85 14.44
N LEU A 138 -1.77 23.70 14.72
CA LEU A 138 -1.59 23.20 16.08
C LEU A 138 -0.63 24.08 16.90
N THR A 139 0.37 24.70 16.28
CA THR A 139 1.25 25.68 16.93
C THR A 139 0.47 26.90 17.40
N ASN A 140 -0.42 27.42 16.54
CA ASN A 140 -1.20 28.62 16.82
C ASN A 140 -2.34 28.38 17.85
N GLN A 141 -2.88 27.15 17.87
CA GLN A 141 -3.94 26.75 18.78
C GLN A 141 -3.63 25.35 19.36
N PRO A 142 -2.75 25.28 20.37
CA PRO A 142 -2.29 24.00 20.91
C PRO A 142 -3.42 23.27 21.65
N VAL A 143 -3.89 22.17 21.09
CA VAL A 143 -4.81 21.20 21.70
C VAL A 143 -4.03 19.89 21.90
N LEU A 144 -3.16 19.88 22.92
CA LEU A 144 -2.31 18.75 23.27
C LEU A 144 -2.80 18.11 24.58
N SER A 145 -2.83 16.79 24.64
CA SER A 145 -3.33 16.02 25.76
C SER A 145 -2.18 15.36 26.53
N GLY A 146 -1.57 16.10 27.46
CA GLY A 146 -0.52 15.59 28.34
C GLY A 146 0.92 15.78 27.85
N LEU A 147 1.88 15.56 28.77
CA LEU A 147 3.30 15.80 28.54
C LEU A 147 3.88 15.01 27.38
N GLN A 148 3.45 13.77 27.21
CA GLN A 148 3.94 12.91 26.13
C GLN A 148 3.61 13.46 24.73
N GLU A 149 2.40 14.02 24.52
CA GLU A 149 2.06 14.66 23.25
C GLU A 149 2.87 15.94 23.02
N ILE A 150 3.21 16.67 24.08
CA ILE A 150 4.05 17.88 24.00
C ILE A 150 5.48 17.52 23.54
N ASP A 151 6.06 16.47 24.10
CA ASP A 151 7.41 16.03 23.73
C ASP A 151 7.44 15.49 22.28
N GLN A 152 6.45 14.71 21.89
CA GLN A 152 6.28 14.26 20.50
C GLN A 152 6.10 15.44 19.53
N TYR A 153 5.32 16.44 19.92
CA TYR A 153 5.11 17.64 19.12
C TYR A 153 6.42 18.41 18.91
N ARG A 154 7.23 18.61 19.96
CA ARG A 154 8.54 19.28 19.86
C ARG A 154 9.46 18.52 18.90
N GLN A 155 9.55 17.20 19.05
CA GLN A 155 10.34 16.36 18.16
C GLN A 155 9.91 16.50 16.69
N ILE A 156 8.60 16.50 16.40
CA ILE A 156 8.07 16.66 15.05
C ILE A 156 8.34 18.06 14.51
N ALA A 157 8.18 19.11 15.34
CA ALA A 157 8.39 20.50 14.93
C ALA A 157 9.87 20.80 14.63
N GLU A 158 10.80 20.26 15.41
CA GLU A 158 12.24 20.35 15.16
C GLU A 158 12.60 19.59 13.86
N TRP A 159 12.12 18.38 13.69
CA TRP A 159 12.37 17.59 12.51
C TRP A 159 11.81 18.23 11.23
N GLU A 160 10.64 18.88 11.28
CA GLU A 160 10.05 19.58 10.12
C GLU A 160 10.99 20.60 9.49
N THR A 161 11.85 21.22 10.29
CA THR A 161 12.81 22.22 9.80
C THR A 161 13.97 21.64 9.00
N THR A 162 14.24 20.34 9.15
CA THR A 162 15.40 19.64 8.57
C THR A 162 15.03 18.60 7.51
N THR A 163 13.78 18.08 7.56
CA THR A 163 13.35 17.05 6.62
C THR A 163 13.11 17.62 5.22
N GLU A 164 13.60 16.89 4.22
CA GLU A 164 13.31 17.18 2.80
C GLU A 164 12.09 16.42 2.27
N SER A 165 11.77 15.26 2.86
CA SER A 165 10.70 14.39 2.38
C SER A 165 9.41 14.53 3.18
N GLY A 166 9.50 14.89 4.46
CA GLY A 166 8.37 14.86 5.39
C GLY A 166 7.86 13.44 5.69
N ASP A 167 8.63 12.40 5.34
CA ASP A 167 8.25 11.00 5.57
C ASP A 167 8.48 10.63 7.04
N ARG A 168 7.43 10.16 7.69
CA ARG A 168 7.45 9.70 9.06
C ARG A 168 8.54 8.66 9.38
N ALA A 169 8.96 7.85 8.41
CA ALA A 169 10.00 6.84 8.60
C ALA A 169 11.35 7.44 9.04
N GLU A 170 11.56 8.73 8.81
CA GLU A 170 12.74 9.46 9.31
C GLU A 170 12.71 9.66 10.83
N LEU A 171 11.52 9.65 11.46
CA LEU A 171 11.31 9.83 12.90
C LEU A 171 11.44 8.52 13.68
N LYS A 172 12.66 8.01 13.83
CA LYS A 172 12.95 6.70 14.46
C LYS A 172 12.48 6.58 15.92
N GLY A 173 12.30 7.68 16.64
CA GLY A 173 11.88 7.68 18.05
C GLY A 173 10.37 7.78 18.28
N LEU A 174 9.58 7.98 17.22
CA LEU A 174 8.14 8.18 17.35
C LEU A 174 7.40 6.85 17.19
N PRO A 175 6.61 6.38 18.19
CA PRO A 175 5.83 5.14 18.08
C PRO A 175 4.90 5.14 16.87
N GLU A 176 4.73 3.99 16.20
CA GLU A 176 3.96 3.91 14.95
C GLU A 176 2.51 4.42 15.03
N ASN A 177 1.83 4.19 16.14
CA ASN A 177 0.42 4.52 16.31
C ASN A 177 0.19 5.68 17.28
N THR A 178 0.90 6.82 17.10
CA THR A 178 0.64 7.99 17.93
C THR A 178 -0.62 8.74 17.48
N GLN A 179 -1.46 9.13 18.44
CA GLN A 179 -2.65 9.96 18.17
C GLN A 179 -2.26 11.33 17.59
N LEU A 180 -1.11 11.86 18.02
CA LEU A 180 -0.60 13.12 17.51
C LEU A 180 -0.28 13.05 16.01
N TRP A 181 0.35 11.96 15.53
CA TRP A 181 0.62 11.80 14.10
C TRP A 181 -0.66 11.79 13.27
N GLN A 182 -1.71 11.11 13.75
CA GLN A 182 -3.01 11.10 13.06
C GLN A 182 -3.66 12.50 12.95
N LYS A 183 -3.33 13.41 13.87
CA LYS A 183 -3.77 14.82 13.78
C LYS A 183 -2.96 15.62 12.76
N LEU A 184 -1.70 15.23 12.50
CA LEU A 184 -0.71 15.98 11.71
C LEU A 184 -0.45 15.41 10.32
N ASP A 185 -0.84 14.17 10.05
CA ASP A 185 -0.62 13.54 8.75
C ASP A 185 -1.33 14.25 7.58
N ALA A 186 -0.84 14.02 6.36
CA ALA A 186 -1.29 14.71 5.16
C ALA A 186 -2.54 14.09 4.50
N ARG A 187 -3.41 13.37 5.25
CA ARG A 187 -4.67 12.87 4.70
C ARG A 187 -5.51 13.96 4.07
N THR A 188 -6.36 13.56 3.12
CA THR A 188 -7.08 14.49 2.24
C THR A 188 -8.23 15.26 2.89
N GLU A 189 -8.76 14.79 4.03
CA GLU A 189 -10.02 15.25 4.61
C GLU A 189 -10.08 16.77 4.90
N ARG A 190 -8.91 17.37 5.20
CA ARG A 190 -8.76 18.81 5.47
C ARG A 190 -7.80 19.50 4.52
N CYS A 191 -7.46 18.85 3.40
CA CYS A 191 -6.53 19.41 2.44
C CYS A 191 -7.26 20.35 1.45
N THR A 192 -6.86 21.62 1.43
CA THR A 192 -7.42 22.64 0.51
C THR A 192 -6.70 22.69 -0.84
N GLY A 193 -5.79 21.72 -1.10
CA GLY A 193 -5.07 21.64 -2.37
C GLY A 193 -4.29 22.91 -2.68
N GLN A 194 -4.39 23.40 -3.91
CA GLN A 194 -3.69 24.61 -4.40
C GLN A 194 -4.00 25.88 -3.59
N LYS A 195 -5.11 25.92 -2.87
CA LYS A 195 -5.49 27.07 -2.01
C LYS A 195 -4.81 27.01 -0.63
N CYS A 196 -4.03 25.97 -0.35
CA CYS A 196 -3.33 25.84 0.92
C CYS A 196 -2.18 26.87 1.00
N PRO A 197 -2.05 27.65 2.10
CA PRO A 197 -0.93 28.58 2.29
C PRO A 197 0.46 27.92 2.24
N GLN A 198 0.51 26.60 2.47
CA GLN A 198 1.73 25.80 2.44
C GLN A 198 1.90 25.00 1.13
N TRP A 199 1.16 25.31 0.07
CA TRP A 199 1.18 24.56 -1.17
C TRP A 199 2.58 24.41 -1.77
N ASP A 200 3.33 25.49 -1.89
CA ASP A 200 4.68 25.51 -2.50
C ASP A 200 5.72 24.74 -1.68
N ARG A 201 5.47 24.57 -0.38
CA ARG A 201 6.33 23.84 0.56
C ARG A 201 5.70 22.51 1.01
N CYS A 202 4.61 22.07 0.37
CA CYS A 202 3.89 20.88 0.75
C CYS A 202 4.68 19.62 0.36
N PHE A 203 4.94 18.74 1.31
CA PHE A 203 5.65 17.48 1.06
C PHE A 203 4.92 16.58 0.06
N ILE A 204 3.59 16.61 0.02
CA ILE A 204 2.80 15.86 -0.97
C ILE A 204 2.98 16.47 -2.36
N THR A 205 2.92 17.80 -2.51
CA THR A 205 3.16 18.47 -3.79
C THR A 205 4.57 18.17 -4.32
N GLU A 206 5.57 18.24 -3.43
CA GLU A 206 6.96 17.94 -3.77
C GLU A 206 7.16 16.47 -4.17
N MET A 207 6.53 15.52 -3.44
CA MET A 207 6.54 14.10 -3.78
C MET A 207 5.97 13.86 -5.19
N HIS A 208 4.82 14.47 -5.54
CA HIS A 208 4.23 14.33 -6.86
C HIS A 208 5.12 14.95 -7.96
N ARG A 209 5.74 16.11 -7.69
CA ARG A 209 6.67 16.74 -8.63
C ARG A 209 7.88 15.83 -8.90
N ARG A 210 8.50 15.29 -7.86
CA ARG A 210 9.63 14.33 -7.99
C ARG A 210 9.20 13.08 -8.76
N ALA A 211 8.00 12.57 -8.52
CA ALA A 211 7.48 11.40 -9.24
C ALA A 211 7.29 11.70 -10.74
N ALA A 212 6.76 12.88 -11.08
CA ALA A 212 6.59 13.30 -12.47
C ALA A 212 7.92 13.46 -13.23
N GLU A 213 9.00 13.79 -12.53
CA GLU A 213 10.36 13.94 -13.09
C GLU A 213 11.16 12.63 -13.11
N SER A 214 10.66 11.56 -12.48
CA SER A 214 11.36 10.29 -12.33
C SER A 214 11.05 9.29 -13.45
N ASP A 215 12.04 8.46 -13.78
CA ASP A 215 11.89 7.32 -14.70
C ASP A 215 11.48 6.05 -13.95
N ILE A 216 11.92 5.91 -12.70
CA ILE A 216 11.59 4.77 -11.85
C ILE A 216 10.85 5.28 -10.62
N ILE A 217 9.65 4.75 -10.39
CA ILE A 217 8.81 5.13 -9.27
C ILE A 217 8.54 3.89 -8.42
N ILE A 218 9.00 3.92 -7.17
CA ILE A 218 8.88 2.79 -6.24
C ILE A 218 7.68 3.04 -5.34
N VAL A 219 6.73 2.11 -5.33
CA VAL A 219 5.50 2.16 -4.53
C VAL A 219 5.28 0.82 -3.81
N ASN A 220 4.34 0.76 -2.88
CA ASN A 220 3.80 -0.53 -2.43
C ASN A 220 2.52 -0.89 -3.20
N HIS A 221 2.12 -2.16 -3.15
CA HIS A 221 0.89 -2.63 -3.81
C HIS A 221 -0.33 -1.84 -3.39
N HIS A 222 -0.43 -1.45 -2.13
CA HIS A 222 -1.55 -0.67 -1.63
C HIS A 222 -1.69 0.69 -2.32
N LEU A 223 -0.58 1.43 -2.50
CA LEU A 223 -0.65 2.72 -3.21
C LEU A 223 -0.93 2.52 -4.69
N PHE A 224 -0.35 1.48 -5.30
CA PHE A 224 -0.59 1.13 -6.70
C PHE A 224 -2.08 0.87 -6.98
N PHE A 225 -2.71 0.00 -6.19
CA PHE A 225 -4.13 -0.31 -6.36
C PHE A 225 -5.07 0.82 -5.92
N ALA A 226 -4.67 1.65 -4.97
CA ALA A 226 -5.39 2.89 -4.65
C ALA A 226 -5.43 3.83 -5.87
N ASP A 227 -4.31 4.01 -6.57
CA ASP A 227 -4.23 4.78 -7.80
C ASP A 227 -5.12 4.19 -8.90
N LEU A 228 -5.03 2.87 -9.10
CA LEU A 228 -5.82 2.18 -10.12
C LEU A 228 -7.33 2.30 -9.87
N SER A 229 -7.76 2.19 -8.62
CA SER A 229 -9.16 2.39 -8.22
C SER A 229 -9.64 3.84 -8.44
N LEU A 230 -8.77 4.82 -8.20
CA LEU A 230 -9.09 6.23 -8.49
C LEU A 230 -9.23 6.47 -9.99
N ARG A 231 -8.34 5.93 -10.82
CA ARG A 231 -8.41 6.03 -12.28
C ARG A 231 -9.67 5.36 -12.84
N GLN A 232 -10.07 4.23 -12.28
CA GLN A 232 -11.31 3.54 -12.66
C GLN A 232 -12.55 4.39 -12.37
N SER A 233 -12.59 5.08 -11.23
CA SER A 233 -13.75 5.87 -10.79
C SER A 233 -13.81 7.27 -11.40
N GLY A 234 -12.66 7.93 -11.60
CA GLY A 234 -12.54 9.35 -11.97
C GLY A 234 -11.90 9.60 -13.33
N GLY A 235 -11.56 8.56 -14.08
CA GLY A 235 -10.85 8.66 -15.36
C GLY A 235 -9.33 8.67 -15.23
N PRO A 236 -8.60 8.62 -16.36
CA PRO A 236 -7.14 8.48 -16.37
C PRO A 236 -6.39 9.54 -15.56
N ASP A 237 -6.88 10.77 -15.57
CA ASP A 237 -6.27 11.92 -14.90
C ASP A 237 -6.53 11.97 -13.38
N ALA A 238 -7.40 11.10 -12.86
CA ALA A 238 -7.71 11.05 -11.43
C ALA A 238 -6.65 10.35 -10.59
N GLY A 239 -5.65 9.74 -11.23
CA GLY A 239 -4.58 9.00 -10.59
C GLY A 239 -3.64 9.87 -9.76
N VAL A 240 -2.96 9.22 -8.82
CA VAL A 240 -1.93 9.81 -7.94
C VAL A 240 -0.53 9.58 -8.53
N LEU A 241 -0.36 8.48 -9.27
CA LEU A 241 0.89 8.12 -9.93
C LEU A 241 0.96 8.79 -11.31
N PRO A 242 2.15 9.24 -11.75
CA PRO A 242 2.31 9.70 -13.13
C PRO A 242 2.11 8.55 -14.13
N ASP A 243 1.94 8.87 -15.41
CA ASP A 243 1.81 7.87 -16.46
C ASP A 243 3.07 7.00 -16.57
N PHE A 244 2.88 5.72 -16.83
CA PHE A 244 3.95 4.73 -16.94
C PHE A 244 3.63 3.71 -18.05
N THR A 245 4.67 3.12 -18.63
CA THR A 245 4.53 2.15 -19.73
C THR A 245 4.71 0.71 -19.27
N ALA A 246 5.40 0.51 -18.15
CA ALA A 246 5.64 -0.81 -17.61
C ALA A 246 5.54 -0.82 -16.08
N ALA A 247 5.21 -1.98 -15.52
CA ALA A 247 5.16 -2.20 -14.07
C ALA A 247 5.86 -3.51 -13.68
N ILE A 248 6.63 -3.47 -12.60
CA ILE A 248 7.21 -4.64 -11.95
C ILE A 248 6.45 -4.85 -10.63
N PHE A 249 5.89 -6.02 -10.45
CA PHE A 249 5.21 -6.43 -9.21
C PHE A 249 6.09 -7.44 -8.48
N ASP A 250 6.78 -6.98 -7.44
CA ASP A 250 7.59 -7.84 -6.56
C ASP A 250 6.73 -8.33 -5.39
N GLU A 251 6.88 -9.59 -5.02
CA GLU A 251 5.95 -10.34 -4.15
C GLU A 251 4.53 -10.42 -4.72
N ALA A 252 4.45 -10.72 -6.01
CA ALA A 252 3.21 -10.72 -6.79
C ALA A 252 2.13 -11.71 -6.29
N HIS A 253 2.47 -12.62 -5.38
CA HIS A 253 1.51 -13.49 -4.71
C HIS A 253 0.50 -12.73 -3.84
N GLU A 254 0.80 -11.48 -3.45
CA GLU A 254 -0.11 -10.62 -2.68
C GLU A 254 -1.11 -9.84 -3.56
N LEU A 255 -0.92 -9.82 -4.88
CA LEU A 255 -1.68 -8.93 -5.77
C LEU A 255 -3.18 -9.13 -5.71
N GLU A 256 -3.64 -10.39 -5.70
CA GLU A 256 -5.06 -10.71 -5.66
C GLU A 256 -5.73 -10.18 -4.40
N ASP A 257 -5.12 -10.45 -3.24
CA ASP A 257 -5.67 -10.04 -1.93
C ASP A 257 -5.70 -8.52 -1.79
N VAL A 258 -4.63 -7.85 -2.21
CA VAL A 258 -4.55 -6.38 -2.15
C VAL A 258 -5.55 -5.76 -3.13
N ALA A 259 -5.63 -6.25 -4.37
CA ALA A 259 -6.61 -5.78 -5.35
C ALA A 259 -8.05 -5.96 -4.84
N GLY A 260 -8.38 -7.14 -4.29
CA GLY A 260 -9.68 -7.41 -3.69
C GLY A 260 -10.05 -6.40 -2.60
N SER A 261 -9.09 -5.94 -1.82
CA SER A 261 -9.31 -4.93 -0.79
C SER A 261 -9.62 -3.54 -1.36
N TYR A 262 -9.05 -3.17 -2.52
CA TYR A 262 -9.24 -1.86 -3.14
C TYR A 262 -10.45 -1.78 -4.07
N PHE A 263 -10.77 -2.86 -4.76
CA PHE A 263 -11.98 -2.95 -5.57
C PHE A 263 -13.21 -3.41 -4.78
N GLY A 264 -13.01 -3.75 -3.51
CA GLY A 264 -14.08 -4.01 -2.56
C GLY A 264 -14.65 -2.72 -1.95
N VAL A 265 -15.78 -2.87 -1.28
CA VAL A 265 -16.46 -1.80 -0.55
C VAL A 265 -16.31 -2.04 0.94
N SER A 266 -15.97 -1.01 1.70
CA SER A 266 -15.84 -1.12 3.15
C SER A 266 -16.50 0.06 3.89
N VAL A 267 -17.24 -0.25 4.95
CA VAL A 267 -17.87 0.74 5.84
C VAL A 267 -17.57 0.39 7.28
N SER A 268 -16.97 1.32 8.03
CA SER A 268 -16.69 1.12 9.45
C SER A 268 -17.48 2.09 10.33
N ASN A 269 -17.73 1.68 11.57
CA ASN A 269 -18.36 2.54 12.58
C ASN A 269 -17.57 3.85 12.79
N LEU A 270 -16.25 3.84 12.63
CA LEU A 270 -15.42 5.03 12.80
C LEU A 270 -15.63 6.06 11.68
N ARG A 271 -15.94 5.64 10.46
CA ARG A 271 -16.19 6.56 9.33
C ARG A 271 -17.36 7.51 9.58
N PHE A 272 -18.38 7.07 10.28
CA PHE A 272 -19.52 7.93 10.68
C PHE A 272 -19.09 8.99 11.70
N GLU A 273 -18.32 8.59 12.69
CA GLU A 273 -17.80 9.52 13.70
C GLU A 273 -16.81 10.52 13.10
N GLU A 274 -15.91 10.06 12.23
CA GLU A 274 -14.94 10.91 11.50
C GLU A 274 -15.67 11.93 10.61
N LEU A 275 -16.66 11.48 9.83
CA LEU A 275 -17.48 12.36 9.00
C LEU A 275 -18.16 13.44 9.84
N ALA A 276 -18.82 13.02 10.92
CA ALA A 276 -19.53 13.96 11.79
C ALA A 276 -18.59 14.96 12.48
N ARG A 277 -17.44 14.50 12.97
CA ARG A 277 -16.42 15.34 13.58
C ARG A 277 -15.83 16.34 12.60
N ASP A 278 -15.53 15.91 11.38
CA ASP A 278 -14.90 16.77 10.36
C ASP A 278 -15.85 17.87 9.90
N ILE A 279 -17.14 17.54 9.68
CA ILE A 279 -18.17 18.52 9.35
C ILE A 279 -18.30 19.54 10.48
N GLU A 280 -18.49 19.05 11.72
CA GLU A 280 -18.68 19.90 12.89
C GLU A 280 -17.51 20.87 13.09
N ALA A 281 -16.27 20.35 13.11
CA ALA A 281 -15.06 21.14 13.33
C ALA A 281 -14.85 22.19 12.23
N THR A 282 -15.06 21.82 10.96
CA THR A 282 -14.86 22.73 9.82
C THR A 282 -15.89 23.83 9.81
N LEU A 283 -17.19 23.50 9.98
CA LEU A 283 -18.25 24.50 9.98
C LEU A 283 -18.21 25.41 11.22
N GLN A 284 -17.75 24.92 12.37
CA GLN A 284 -17.51 25.76 13.55
C GLN A 284 -16.36 26.76 13.28
N GLN A 285 -15.24 26.29 12.74
CA GLN A 285 -14.10 27.13 12.39
C GLN A 285 -14.48 28.24 11.40
N LYS A 286 -15.32 27.90 10.40
CA LYS A 286 -15.83 28.84 9.39
C LYS A 286 -17.01 29.69 9.87
N LYS A 287 -17.49 29.50 11.12
CA LYS A 287 -18.67 30.14 11.68
C LYS A 287 -19.95 29.95 10.82
N ALA A 288 -20.03 28.81 10.13
CA ALA A 288 -21.10 28.45 9.20
C ALA A 288 -22.00 27.31 9.73
N ILE A 289 -21.76 26.81 10.95
CA ILE A 289 -22.53 25.71 11.52
C ILE A 289 -23.93 26.18 11.93
N SER A 290 -24.97 25.42 11.52
CA SER A 290 -26.36 25.66 11.92
C SER A 290 -26.80 24.70 13.04
N PRO A 291 -27.83 25.07 13.84
CA PRO A 291 -28.41 24.15 14.82
C PRO A 291 -28.94 22.86 14.17
N GLY A 292 -29.48 22.93 12.94
CA GLY A 292 -29.94 21.77 12.18
C GLY A 292 -28.80 20.78 11.87
N VAL A 293 -27.65 21.29 11.45
CA VAL A 293 -26.45 20.47 11.22
C VAL A 293 -26.01 19.79 12.52
N ILE A 294 -25.92 20.53 13.63
CA ILE A 294 -25.52 19.96 14.92
C ILE A 294 -26.44 18.79 15.31
N GLN A 295 -27.75 19.00 15.20
CA GLN A 295 -28.75 17.97 15.52
C GLN A 295 -28.63 16.75 14.59
N ALA A 296 -28.46 16.97 13.28
CA ALA A 296 -28.30 15.90 12.29
C ALA A 296 -27.05 15.05 12.58
N LEU A 297 -25.92 15.70 12.90
CA LEU A 297 -24.67 15.01 13.24
C LEU A 297 -24.76 14.23 14.54
N ALA A 298 -25.41 14.77 15.57
CA ALA A 298 -25.68 14.07 16.84
C ALA A 298 -26.51 12.80 16.60
N LYS A 299 -27.56 12.91 15.78
CA LYS A 299 -28.42 11.79 15.42
C LYS A 299 -27.68 10.74 14.58
N LEU A 300 -26.83 11.15 13.65
CA LEU A 300 -25.99 10.24 12.88
C LEU A 300 -25.07 9.42 13.78
N ARG A 301 -24.40 10.06 14.75
CA ARG A 301 -23.55 9.37 15.73
C ARG A 301 -24.32 8.36 16.57
N GLU A 302 -25.50 8.74 17.03
CA GLU A 302 -26.37 7.87 17.84
C GLU A 302 -26.79 6.63 17.03
N ARG A 303 -27.37 6.84 15.85
CA ARG A 303 -27.94 5.77 15.03
C ARG A 303 -26.87 4.83 14.48
N SER A 304 -25.76 5.36 14.03
CA SER A 304 -24.64 4.51 13.57
C SER A 304 -24.06 3.65 14.69
N ARG A 305 -23.86 4.19 15.91
CA ARG A 305 -23.40 3.41 17.06
C ARG A 305 -24.36 2.28 17.41
N PHE A 306 -25.65 2.57 17.41
CA PHE A 306 -26.67 1.59 17.71
C PHE A 306 -26.67 0.47 16.67
N PHE A 307 -26.74 0.79 15.39
CA PHE A 307 -26.73 -0.17 14.29
C PHE A 307 -25.50 -1.09 14.32
N PHE A 308 -24.30 -0.52 14.45
CA PHE A 308 -23.08 -1.34 14.56
C PHE A 308 -23.04 -2.19 15.82
N GLY A 309 -23.72 -1.78 16.90
CA GLY A 309 -23.88 -2.56 18.12
C GLY A 309 -24.78 -3.79 17.98
N LEU A 310 -25.67 -3.81 16.97
CA LEU A 310 -26.55 -4.96 16.66
C LEU A 310 -25.85 -6.06 15.88
N LEU A 311 -24.70 -5.75 15.25
CA LEU A 311 -23.95 -6.76 14.47
C LEU A 311 -23.52 -7.94 15.34
N PRO A 312 -23.46 -9.16 14.76
CA PRO A 312 -22.98 -10.33 15.49
C PRO A 312 -21.65 -10.04 16.18
N GLN A 313 -21.49 -10.48 17.42
CA GLN A 313 -20.22 -10.34 18.13
C GLN A 313 -19.21 -11.37 17.60
N GLY A 314 -17.94 -10.96 17.45
CA GLY A 314 -16.88 -11.82 16.95
C GLY A 314 -15.50 -11.24 17.21
N GLU A 315 -14.48 -12.00 16.84
CA GLU A 315 -13.08 -11.59 16.84
C GLU A 315 -12.48 -11.82 15.45
N GLY A 316 -11.58 -10.93 15.03
CA GLY A 316 -10.94 -11.03 13.73
C GLY A 316 -11.93 -10.87 12.57
N ARG A 317 -11.87 -11.80 11.61
CA ARG A 317 -12.71 -11.80 10.40
C ARG A 317 -13.75 -12.92 10.46
N SER A 318 -15.02 -12.57 10.22
CA SER A 318 -16.11 -13.54 10.15
C SER A 318 -17.00 -13.29 8.93
N ALA A 319 -17.39 -14.36 8.23
CA ALA A 319 -18.29 -14.25 7.09
C ALA A 319 -19.67 -13.74 7.54
N PHE A 320 -20.25 -12.80 6.80
CA PHE A 320 -21.59 -12.26 7.06
C PHE A 320 -22.65 -13.01 6.24
N THR A 321 -22.77 -14.30 6.49
CA THR A 321 -23.59 -15.21 5.69
C THR A 321 -25.10 -15.01 5.88
N ASN A 322 -25.55 -14.58 7.09
CA ASN A 322 -26.96 -14.30 7.38
C ASN A 322 -27.29 -12.80 7.29
N ARG A 323 -26.74 -12.12 6.28
CA ARG A 323 -26.93 -10.69 6.09
C ARG A 323 -28.39 -10.32 5.86
N ASP A 324 -29.09 -11.07 5.00
CA ASP A 324 -30.49 -10.81 4.64
C ASP A 324 -31.39 -10.97 5.86
N GLY A 325 -31.23 -12.03 6.65
CA GLY A 325 -31.97 -12.22 7.89
C GLY A 325 -31.61 -11.18 8.98
N PHE A 326 -30.38 -10.70 8.99
CA PHE A 326 -30.00 -9.59 9.87
C PHE A 326 -30.70 -8.29 9.44
N LEU A 327 -30.73 -7.98 8.15
CA LEU A 327 -31.37 -6.79 7.60
C LEU A 327 -32.88 -6.84 7.83
N GLU A 328 -33.54 -7.97 7.59
CA GLU A 328 -34.97 -8.16 7.83
C GLU A 328 -35.33 -7.91 9.30
N LYS A 329 -34.53 -8.43 10.22
CA LYS A 329 -34.75 -8.27 11.67
C LYS A 329 -34.50 -6.85 12.17
N ASN A 330 -33.58 -6.11 11.57
CA ASN A 330 -33.11 -4.80 12.03
C ASN A 330 -33.35 -3.72 10.96
N SER A 331 -34.39 -3.88 10.13
CA SER A 331 -34.70 -2.94 9.03
C SER A 331 -34.90 -1.51 9.53
N ASP A 332 -35.66 -1.33 10.62
CA ASP A 332 -35.93 -0.01 11.19
C ASP A 332 -34.65 0.72 11.63
N ASP A 333 -33.68 -0.01 12.18
CA ASP A 333 -32.41 0.56 12.63
C ASP A 333 -31.47 0.87 11.45
N TYR A 334 -31.47 0.02 10.42
CA TYR A 334 -30.79 0.29 9.18
C TYR A 334 -31.37 1.53 8.49
N ASP A 335 -32.68 1.61 8.33
CA ASP A 335 -33.38 2.75 7.75
C ASP A 335 -33.12 4.04 8.55
N ALA A 336 -33.07 3.94 9.88
CA ALA A 336 -32.74 5.09 10.74
C ALA A 336 -31.32 5.62 10.48
N VAL A 337 -30.33 4.76 10.19
CA VAL A 337 -28.98 5.19 9.78
C VAL A 337 -29.03 5.85 8.42
N MET A 338 -29.68 5.23 7.43
CA MET A 338 -29.80 5.75 6.07
C MET A 338 -30.51 7.11 6.03
N GLN A 339 -31.58 7.26 6.79
CA GLN A 339 -32.30 8.53 6.96
C GLN A 339 -31.44 9.60 7.65
N SER A 340 -30.62 9.20 8.64
CA SER A 340 -29.73 10.16 9.31
C SER A 340 -28.65 10.70 8.40
N LEU A 341 -28.11 9.88 7.47
CA LEU A 341 -27.20 10.32 6.39
C LEU A 341 -27.91 11.27 5.44
N GLY A 342 -29.14 10.93 5.01
CA GLY A 342 -29.97 11.81 4.17
C GLY A 342 -30.28 13.15 4.84
N ARG A 343 -30.51 13.14 6.17
CA ARG A 343 -30.71 14.37 6.94
C ARG A 343 -29.46 15.25 6.98
N VAL A 344 -28.28 14.67 7.16
CA VAL A 344 -27.01 15.42 7.09
C VAL A 344 -26.87 16.09 5.72
N LEU A 345 -27.15 15.38 4.62
CA LEU A 345 -27.12 15.95 3.26
C LEU A 345 -28.09 17.13 3.13
N ALA A 346 -29.33 16.98 3.58
CA ALA A 346 -30.34 18.03 3.53
C ALA A 346 -29.92 19.27 4.32
N GLU A 347 -29.39 19.11 5.52
CA GLU A 347 -28.94 20.23 6.36
C GLU A 347 -27.71 20.95 5.77
N LEU A 348 -26.79 20.21 5.13
CA LEU A 348 -25.66 20.80 4.41
C LEU A 348 -26.11 21.62 3.18
N GLU A 349 -27.16 21.15 2.48
CA GLU A 349 -27.76 21.87 1.37
C GLU A 349 -28.49 23.15 1.79
N LEU A 350 -29.08 23.17 2.98
CA LEU A 350 -29.83 24.33 3.52
C LEU A 350 -28.92 25.42 4.11
N LEU A 351 -27.59 25.23 4.15
CA LEU A 351 -26.67 26.24 4.69
C LEU A 351 -26.74 27.53 3.86
N PRO A 352 -26.96 28.69 4.48
CA PRO A 352 -27.05 29.99 3.78
C PRO A 352 -25.73 30.39 3.12
N GLN A 353 -24.62 30.08 3.76
CA GLN A 353 -23.27 30.23 3.24
C GLN A 353 -22.62 28.85 3.20
N LYS A 354 -22.32 28.38 1.99
CA LYS A 354 -21.68 27.07 1.76
C LYS A 354 -20.17 27.25 1.59
N PRO A 355 -19.35 26.99 2.63
CA PRO A 355 -17.92 26.82 2.44
C PRO A 355 -17.64 25.75 1.37
N GLU A 356 -16.53 25.87 0.65
CA GLU A 356 -16.17 24.94 -0.43
C GLU A 356 -16.08 23.49 0.05
N GLU A 357 -15.69 23.30 1.30
CA GLU A 357 -15.57 21.98 1.94
C GLU A 357 -16.94 21.25 2.05
N VAL A 358 -18.06 21.96 2.02
CA VAL A 358 -19.42 21.38 2.06
C VAL A 358 -19.65 20.42 0.89
N PHE A 359 -19.15 20.74 -0.31
CA PHE A 359 -19.26 19.83 -1.46
C PHE A 359 -18.54 18.50 -1.23
N ALA A 360 -17.36 18.55 -0.61
CA ALA A 360 -16.61 17.35 -0.25
C ALA A 360 -17.33 16.53 0.83
N PHE A 361 -17.93 17.19 1.81
CA PHE A 361 -18.72 16.52 2.85
C PHE A 361 -19.98 15.88 2.28
N SER A 362 -20.70 16.55 1.41
CA SER A 362 -21.88 16.00 0.76
C SER A 362 -21.53 14.76 -0.05
N ARG A 363 -20.46 14.82 -0.85
CA ARG A 363 -19.96 13.65 -1.59
C ARG A 363 -19.59 12.49 -0.67
N ARG A 364 -18.82 12.73 0.40
CA ARG A 364 -18.44 11.68 1.39
C ARG A 364 -19.67 11.07 2.06
N THR A 365 -20.69 11.86 2.35
CA THR A 365 -21.94 11.38 2.95
C THR A 365 -22.70 10.47 1.99
N GLN A 366 -22.80 10.89 0.69
CA GLN A 366 -23.43 10.09 -0.37
C GLN A 366 -22.67 8.79 -0.62
N GLU A 367 -21.34 8.85 -0.67
CA GLU A 367 -20.49 7.67 -0.84
C GLU A 367 -20.68 6.68 0.32
N LEU A 368 -20.71 7.18 1.56
CA LEU A 368 -20.93 6.34 2.74
C LEU A 368 -22.32 5.68 2.73
N GLN A 369 -23.35 6.43 2.32
CA GLN A 369 -24.71 5.93 2.16
C GLN A 369 -24.78 4.83 1.07
N ALA A 370 -24.23 5.08 -0.11
CA ALA A 370 -24.21 4.12 -1.21
C ALA A 370 -23.42 2.85 -0.86
N GLN A 371 -22.29 2.99 -0.18
CA GLN A 371 -21.47 1.86 0.25
C GLN A 371 -22.16 1.00 1.31
N LEU A 372 -22.83 1.62 2.29
CA LEU A 372 -23.61 0.88 3.29
C LEU A 372 -24.76 0.14 2.63
N ALA A 373 -25.50 0.80 1.71
CA ALA A 373 -26.57 0.17 0.93
C ALA A 373 -26.05 -1.03 0.12
N PHE A 374 -24.93 -0.86 -0.59
CA PHE A 374 -24.33 -1.96 -1.33
C PHE A 374 -23.99 -3.16 -0.44
N ILE A 375 -23.36 -2.92 0.72
CA ILE A 375 -23.01 -4.01 1.63
C ILE A 375 -24.25 -4.70 2.19
N MET A 376 -25.31 -3.98 2.50
CA MET A 376 -26.49 -4.53 3.17
C MET A 376 -27.53 -5.11 2.22
N GLU A 377 -27.70 -4.54 1.01
CA GLU A 377 -28.80 -4.85 0.12
C GLU A 377 -28.39 -5.62 -1.15
N SER A 378 -27.07 -5.64 -1.49
CA SER A 378 -26.61 -6.25 -2.74
C SER A 378 -26.89 -7.74 -2.78
N THR A 379 -27.41 -8.22 -3.91
CA THR A 379 -27.62 -9.63 -4.22
C THR A 379 -26.54 -10.22 -5.11
N ASP A 380 -25.42 -9.51 -5.27
CA ASP A 380 -24.29 -9.94 -6.11
C ASP A 380 -23.65 -11.21 -5.53
N LYS A 381 -23.70 -12.28 -6.30
CA LYS A 381 -23.13 -13.59 -5.95
C LYS A 381 -21.61 -13.66 -6.13
N ASN A 382 -21.03 -12.69 -6.83
CA ASN A 382 -19.59 -12.59 -7.06
C ASN A 382 -18.88 -11.78 -5.97
N THR A 383 -19.60 -11.41 -4.91
CA THR A 383 -19.07 -10.65 -3.79
C THR A 383 -19.24 -11.43 -2.49
N VAL A 384 -18.18 -11.51 -1.70
CA VAL A 384 -18.19 -12.02 -0.34
C VAL A 384 -18.41 -10.88 0.65
N PHE A 385 -19.36 -11.04 1.54
CA PHE A 385 -19.64 -10.10 2.61
C PHE A 385 -19.11 -10.63 3.94
N TRP A 386 -18.40 -9.80 4.70
CA TRP A 386 -17.79 -10.19 5.95
C TRP A 386 -17.65 -9.01 6.93
N ILE A 387 -17.52 -9.35 8.21
CA ILE A 387 -17.35 -8.41 9.31
C ILE A 387 -15.93 -8.58 9.85
N GLU A 388 -15.19 -7.50 9.99
CA GLU A 388 -13.88 -7.49 10.63
C GLU A 388 -13.92 -6.71 11.94
N TYR A 389 -13.45 -7.34 13.00
CA TYR A 389 -13.27 -6.75 14.31
C TYR A 389 -11.79 -6.44 14.50
N ARG A 390 -11.43 -5.15 14.47
CA ARG A 390 -10.03 -4.69 14.57
C ARG A 390 -9.73 -4.23 16.00
N GLY A 391 -8.69 -4.79 16.60
CA GLY A 391 -8.18 -4.43 17.92
C GLY A 391 -8.23 -5.58 18.90
N GLU A 392 -7.08 -6.12 19.27
CA GLU A 392 -6.93 -7.02 20.41
C GLU A 392 -7.22 -6.24 21.68
N GLY A 393 -8.34 -6.51 22.35
CA GLY A 393 -8.62 -6.18 23.77
C GLY A 393 -8.42 -4.73 24.23
N ARG A 394 -7.93 -3.83 23.40
CA ARG A 394 -7.81 -2.40 23.71
C ARG A 394 -9.06 -1.67 23.26
N ARG A 395 -9.98 -1.54 24.19
CA ARG A 395 -11.03 -0.52 24.10
C ARG A 395 -10.35 0.81 23.77
N THR A 396 -10.71 1.42 22.63
CA THR A 396 -10.40 2.83 22.40
C THR A 396 -10.82 3.62 23.63
N ARG A 397 -10.22 4.81 23.88
CA ARG A 397 -10.62 5.71 24.99
C ARG A 397 -12.11 6.10 24.90
N GLY A 398 -13.01 5.19 25.09
CA GLY A 398 -14.48 5.29 24.91
C GLY A 398 -15.14 3.92 24.80
N GLY A 399 -14.39 2.82 24.86
CA GLY A 399 -14.94 1.47 24.96
C GLY A 399 -15.53 0.88 23.67
N GLN A 400 -15.37 1.52 22.52
CA GLN A 400 -15.93 1.01 21.25
C GLN A 400 -14.94 0.13 20.50
N THR A 401 -15.42 -1.05 20.09
CA THR A 401 -14.71 -1.93 19.15
C THR A 401 -14.73 -1.30 17.75
N HIS A 402 -13.62 -1.37 17.02
CA HIS A 402 -13.58 -0.96 15.62
C HIS A 402 -14.16 -2.09 14.76
N ILE A 403 -15.36 -1.88 14.24
CA ILE A 403 -16.09 -2.84 13.41
C ILE A 403 -16.10 -2.33 11.98
N VAL A 404 -15.70 -3.21 11.03
CA VAL A 404 -15.68 -2.92 9.60
C VAL A 404 -16.56 -3.93 8.87
N LEU A 405 -17.58 -3.45 8.19
CA LEU A 405 -18.34 -4.22 7.21
C LEU A 405 -17.61 -4.17 5.88
N GLN A 406 -17.47 -5.30 5.22
CA GLN A 406 -16.76 -5.41 3.96
C GLN A 406 -17.52 -6.23 2.93
N ALA A 407 -17.42 -5.81 1.68
CA ALA A 407 -17.86 -6.52 0.50
C ALA A 407 -16.65 -6.63 -0.44
N THR A 408 -16.17 -7.85 -0.67
CA THR A 408 -14.96 -8.09 -1.46
C THR A 408 -15.31 -8.94 -2.68
N PRO A 409 -14.95 -8.53 -3.91
CA PRO A 409 -15.14 -9.37 -5.09
C PRO A 409 -14.43 -10.72 -4.92
N ILE A 410 -15.10 -11.81 -5.27
CA ILE A 410 -14.51 -13.16 -5.27
C ILE A 410 -13.42 -13.25 -6.34
N ASP A 411 -13.63 -12.55 -7.45
CA ASP A 411 -12.76 -12.56 -8.60
C ASP A 411 -12.47 -11.14 -9.05
N VAL A 412 -11.20 -10.76 -8.97
CA VAL A 412 -10.69 -9.46 -9.42
C VAL A 412 -10.09 -9.53 -10.83
N SER A 413 -10.08 -10.72 -11.45
CA SER A 413 -9.36 -10.97 -12.71
C SER A 413 -9.84 -10.08 -13.85
N GLN A 414 -11.16 -9.95 -14.03
CA GLN A 414 -11.72 -9.10 -15.09
C GLN A 414 -11.43 -7.62 -14.84
N ILE A 415 -11.46 -7.19 -13.59
CA ILE A 415 -11.13 -5.81 -13.23
C ILE A 415 -9.66 -5.52 -13.56
N LEU A 416 -8.74 -6.38 -13.11
CA LEU A 416 -7.31 -6.22 -13.35
C LEU A 416 -6.96 -6.34 -14.84
N LYS A 417 -7.60 -7.26 -15.56
CA LYS A 417 -7.43 -7.39 -17.00
C LYS A 417 -7.72 -6.06 -17.69
N GLN A 418 -8.91 -5.50 -17.49
CA GLN A 418 -9.38 -4.30 -18.18
C GLN A 418 -8.69 -3.01 -17.70
N THR A 419 -8.45 -2.88 -16.40
CA THR A 419 -7.91 -1.62 -15.83
C THR A 419 -6.39 -1.58 -15.81
N LEU A 420 -5.72 -2.73 -15.78
CA LEU A 420 -4.27 -2.83 -15.64
C LEU A 420 -3.60 -3.46 -16.86
N PHE A 421 -3.83 -4.75 -17.11
CA PHE A 421 -3.00 -5.49 -18.06
C PHE A 421 -3.24 -5.10 -19.52
N GLU A 422 -4.45 -4.77 -19.92
CA GLU A 422 -4.75 -4.30 -21.29
C GLU A 422 -4.20 -2.89 -21.56
N ASN A 423 -3.88 -2.13 -20.52
CA ASN A 423 -3.37 -0.76 -20.63
C ASN A 423 -1.86 -0.65 -20.45
N LEU A 424 -1.16 -1.75 -20.12
CA LEU A 424 0.29 -1.78 -19.96
C LEU A 424 0.99 -2.45 -21.11
N GLU A 425 2.10 -1.84 -21.59
CA GLU A 425 2.98 -2.51 -22.55
C GLU A 425 3.65 -3.76 -21.92
N THR A 426 4.07 -3.66 -20.66
CA THR A 426 4.76 -4.74 -19.96
C THR A 426 4.41 -4.75 -18.48
N ALA A 427 3.93 -5.89 -18.00
CA ALA A 427 3.85 -6.22 -16.58
C ALA A 427 4.79 -7.39 -16.30
N VAL A 428 5.63 -7.26 -15.27
CA VAL A 428 6.48 -8.35 -14.77
C VAL A 428 6.00 -8.71 -13.37
N LEU A 429 5.49 -9.93 -13.22
CA LEU A 429 5.06 -10.48 -11.93
C LEU A 429 6.18 -11.38 -11.41
N THR A 430 6.71 -11.09 -10.23
CA THR A 430 7.77 -11.92 -9.62
C THR A 430 7.50 -12.18 -8.15
N SER A 431 7.75 -13.42 -7.72
CA SER A 431 7.69 -13.84 -6.33
C SER A 431 8.52 -15.10 -6.12
N ALA A 432 8.68 -15.49 -4.86
CA ALA A 432 9.30 -16.77 -4.53
C ALA A 432 8.38 -17.98 -4.80
N THR A 433 7.07 -17.75 -4.84
CA THR A 433 6.04 -18.80 -4.98
C THR A 433 4.88 -18.27 -5.83
N LEU A 434 4.79 -18.67 -7.09
CA LEU A 434 3.70 -18.33 -8.02
C LEU A 434 3.18 -19.56 -8.76
N ALA A 435 4.06 -20.52 -9.04
CA ALA A 435 3.69 -21.74 -9.72
C ALA A 435 3.07 -22.75 -8.75
N VAL A 436 2.02 -23.42 -9.16
CA VAL A 436 1.50 -24.61 -8.49
C VAL A 436 2.20 -25.86 -9.01
N ALA A 437 2.21 -26.93 -8.22
CA ALA A 437 2.82 -28.19 -8.61
C ALA A 437 2.27 -28.68 -9.96
N GLY A 438 3.16 -28.82 -10.91
CA GLY A 438 2.92 -29.32 -12.26
C GLY A 438 3.81 -30.50 -12.59
N ALA A 439 4.08 -30.74 -13.87
CA ALA A 439 5.08 -31.72 -14.30
C ALA A 439 6.47 -31.33 -13.73
N PRO A 440 7.37 -32.29 -13.45
CA PRO A 440 8.61 -32.06 -12.68
C PRO A 440 9.50 -30.91 -13.15
N ASP A 441 9.42 -30.51 -14.43
CA ASP A 441 10.25 -29.46 -15.03
C ASP A 441 9.44 -28.24 -15.52
N ARG A 442 8.12 -28.21 -15.27
CA ARG A 442 7.24 -27.11 -15.70
C ARG A 442 6.24 -26.84 -14.61
N GLY A 443 6.50 -25.83 -13.79
CA GLY A 443 5.48 -25.27 -12.92
C GLY A 443 4.30 -24.78 -13.75
N ASN A 444 3.12 -24.85 -13.17
CA ASN A 444 1.90 -24.36 -13.80
C ASN A 444 1.54 -23.00 -13.20
N PHE A 445 1.52 -21.96 -14.02
CA PHE A 445 1.12 -20.60 -13.65
C PHE A 445 -0.36 -20.32 -13.92
N ASP A 446 -1.14 -21.31 -14.36
CA ASP A 446 -2.56 -21.12 -14.71
C ASP A 446 -3.36 -20.53 -13.55
N TYR A 447 -3.07 -20.96 -12.32
CA TYR A 447 -3.75 -20.42 -11.14
C TYR A 447 -3.55 -18.91 -11.02
N VAL A 448 -2.31 -18.43 -10.96
CA VAL A 448 -2.03 -17.00 -10.80
C VAL A 448 -2.54 -16.21 -12.01
N ARG A 449 -2.38 -16.73 -13.23
CA ARG A 449 -2.88 -16.07 -14.44
C ARG A 449 -4.40 -15.88 -14.40
N GLN A 450 -5.13 -16.90 -14.03
CA GLN A 450 -6.59 -16.84 -13.92
C GLN A 450 -7.01 -15.87 -12.81
N ARG A 451 -6.38 -15.94 -11.63
CA ARG A 451 -6.75 -15.11 -10.49
C ARG A 451 -6.47 -13.62 -10.68
N VAL A 452 -5.40 -13.27 -11.40
CA VAL A 452 -5.08 -11.87 -11.70
C VAL A 452 -5.58 -11.39 -13.07
N GLY A 453 -6.13 -12.27 -13.91
CA GLY A 453 -6.63 -11.92 -15.24
C GLY A 453 -5.54 -11.67 -16.29
N LEU A 454 -4.34 -12.25 -16.11
CA LEU A 454 -3.23 -12.10 -17.04
C LEU A 454 -3.18 -13.28 -18.02
N GLU A 455 -3.94 -13.17 -19.12
CA GLU A 455 -4.12 -14.29 -20.08
C GLU A 455 -2.85 -14.62 -20.87
N HIS A 456 -2.09 -13.60 -21.29
CA HIS A 456 -0.95 -13.74 -22.17
C HIS A 456 0.33 -13.22 -21.50
N ALA A 457 1.13 -14.12 -20.97
CA ALA A 457 2.43 -13.82 -20.40
C ALA A 457 3.44 -14.89 -20.79
N ARG A 458 4.73 -14.50 -20.86
CA ARG A 458 5.81 -15.48 -20.80
C ARG A 458 5.95 -15.97 -19.37
N GLU A 459 6.35 -17.21 -19.22
CA GLU A 459 6.47 -17.87 -17.92
C GLU A 459 7.90 -18.37 -17.74
N MET A 460 8.42 -18.22 -16.52
CA MET A 460 9.76 -18.67 -16.18
C MET A 460 9.84 -19.11 -14.73
N ILE A 461 10.44 -20.28 -14.49
CA ILE A 461 10.87 -20.71 -13.17
C ILE A 461 12.39 -20.63 -13.12
N VAL A 462 12.88 -19.88 -12.15
CA VAL A 462 14.31 -19.81 -11.83
C VAL A 462 14.61 -20.84 -10.76
N ALA A 463 15.45 -21.82 -11.09
CA ALA A 463 15.84 -22.87 -10.14
C ALA A 463 16.44 -22.27 -8.87
N SER A 464 16.12 -22.87 -7.73
CA SER A 464 16.69 -22.48 -6.44
C SER A 464 18.22 -22.58 -6.47
N HIS A 465 18.86 -21.59 -5.90
CA HIS A 465 20.30 -21.60 -5.65
C HIS A 465 20.71 -22.56 -4.53
N PHE A 466 19.77 -22.89 -3.62
CA PHE A 466 20.03 -23.75 -2.48
C PHE A 466 19.88 -25.23 -2.82
N ASP A 467 20.86 -26.04 -2.45
CA ASP A 467 20.75 -27.50 -2.45
C ASP A 467 20.09 -27.97 -1.13
N TYR A 468 18.76 -27.98 -1.14
CA TYR A 468 17.99 -28.36 0.06
C TYR A 468 18.30 -29.77 0.57
N GLY A 469 18.74 -30.69 -0.30
CA GLY A 469 19.16 -32.02 0.10
C GLY A 469 20.39 -32.03 0.99
N LYS A 470 21.23 -30.98 0.90
CA LYS A 470 22.44 -30.83 1.72
C LYS A 470 22.34 -29.74 2.80
N GLN A 471 21.50 -28.72 2.56
CA GLN A 471 21.46 -27.51 3.37
C GLN A 471 20.24 -27.44 4.31
N ALA A 472 19.26 -28.35 4.16
CA ALA A 472 18.05 -28.36 4.97
C ALA A 472 17.88 -29.69 5.69
N ILE A 473 17.40 -29.65 6.92
CA ILE A 473 17.04 -30.81 7.73
C ILE A 473 15.58 -30.64 8.17
N LEU A 474 14.74 -31.63 7.82
CA LEU A 474 13.40 -31.74 8.38
C LEU A 474 13.49 -32.54 9.71
N TYR A 475 13.31 -31.84 10.83
CA TYR A 475 13.29 -32.46 12.16
C TYR A 475 11.85 -32.60 12.67
N VAL A 476 11.36 -33.81 12.76
CA VAL A 476 10.03 -34.14 13.27
C VAL A 476 10.16 -35.03 14.50
N PRO A 477 10.19 -34.45 15.72
CA PRO A 477 10.33 -35.26 16.94
C PRO A 477 9.04 -36.05 17.22
N PRO A 478 9.14 -37.40 17.40
CA PRO A 478 7.96 -38.27 17.53
C PRO A 478 7.19 -38.05 18.83
N GLU A 479 7.82 -37.45 19.85
CA GLU A 479 7.21 -37.24 21.16
C GLU A 479 6.45 -35.88 21.25
N MET A 480 6.34 -35.14 20.15
CA MET A 480 5.64 -33.87 20.19
C MET A 480 4.12 -34.09 20.38
N PRO A 481 3.51 -33.40 21.35
CA PRO A 481 2.06 -33.40 21.47
C PRO A 481 1.41 -32.72 20.23
N GLU A 482 0.13 -32.96 20.03
CA GLU A 482 -0.60 -32.28 18.94
C GLU A 482 -0.51 -30.74 19.06
N PRO A 483 -0.44 -30.01 17.94
CA PRO A 483 -0.30 -28.55 17.94
C PRO A 483 -1.37 -27.79 18.74
N ARG A 484 -2.56 -28.36 18.89
CA ARG A 484 -3.67 -27.78 19.69
C ARG A 484 -3.58 -28.09 21.18
N SER A 485 -2.65 -28.94 21.60
CA SER A 485 -2.46 -29.28 23.03
C SER A 485 -1.91 -28.09 23.80
N PRO A 486 -2.42 -27.79 25.01
CA PRO A 486 -1.86 -26.76 25.90
C PRO A 486 -0.36 -26.98 26.21
N GLN A 487 0.14 -28.20 26.09
CA GLN A 487 1.51 -28.56 26.37
C GLN A 487 2.45 -28.34 25.17
N PHE A 488 1.90 -28.13 23.94
CA PHE A 488 2.71 -28.04 22.72
C PHE A 488 3.80 -26.96 22.82
N GLY A 489 3.45 -25.75 23.26
CA GLY A 489 4.39 -24.63 23.38
C GLY A 489 5.58 -24.94 24.30
N ARG A 490 5.32 -25.62 25.41
CA ARG A 490 6.39 -26.03 26.35
C ARG A 490 7.35 -27.06 25.73
N PHE A 491 6.81 -28.08 25.07
CA PHE A 491 7.61 -29.09 24.39
C PHE A 491 8.39 -28.49 23.21
N ALA A 492 7.76 -27.64 22.41
CA ALA A 492 8.42 -26.92 21.31
C ALA A 492 9.60 -26.08 21.84
N ALA A 493 9.38 -25.29 22.90
CA ALA A 493 10.43 -24.47 23.50
C ALA A 493 11.63 -25.30 24.00
N GLU A 494 11.38 -26.49 24.60
CA GLU A 494 12.44 -27.38 25.04
C GLU A 494 13.27 -27.92 23.84
N LYS A 495 12.62 -28.35 22.77
CA LYS A 495 13.32 -28.82 21.56
C LYS A 495 14.08 -27.68 20.87
N ILE A 496 13.48 -26.49 20.75
CA ILE A 496 14.16 -25.30 20.23
C ILE A 496 15.41 -24.97 21.06
N ARG A 497 15.32 -25.00 22.39
CA ARG A 497 16.45 -24.73 23.26
C ARG A 497 17.60 -25.68 22.97
N ARG A 498 17.34 -26.98 22.83
CA ARG A 498 18.38 -27.97 22.48
C ARG A 498 19.04 -27.67 21.13
N LEU A 499 18.26 -27.22 20.12
CA LEU A 499 18.82 -26.82 18.83
C LEU A 499 19.67 -25.55 18.96
N LEU A 500 19.25 -24.57 19.77
CA LEU A 500 20.03 -23.38 20.06
C LEU A 500 21.33 -23.68 20.79
N ASP A 501 21.35 -24.66 21.70
CA ASP A 501 22.56 -25.12 22.38
C ASP A 501 23.56 -25.72 21.36
N ILE A 502 23.07 -26.50 20.37
CA ILE A 502 23.92 -27.07 19.30
C ILE A 502 24.49 -25.97 18.40
N THR A 503 23.67 -25.00 18.03
CA THR A 503 24.06 -23.90 17.12
C THR A 503 24.78 -22.76 17.85
N GLN A 504 24.93 -22.85 19.17
CA GLN A 504 25.51 -21.82 20.04
C GLN A 504 24.80 -20.45 19.84
N GLY A 505 23.47 -20.48 19.70
CA GLY A 505 22.64 -19.31 19.50
C GLY A 505 22.66 -18.72 18.06
N ARG A 506 23.39 -19.34 17.14
CA ARG A 506 23.44 -18.90 15.73
C ARG A 506 22.21 -19.43 14.96
N ALA A 507 21.03 -18.98 15.33
CA ALA A 507 19.78 -19.40 14.72
C ALA A 507 18.69 -18.32 14.83
N PHE A 508 17.81 -18.28 13.85
CA PHE A 508 16.55 -17.55 13.91
C PHE A 508 15.41 -18.52 14.15
N CYS A 509 14.56 -18.25 15.14
CA CYS A 509 13.34 -18.99 15.37
C CYS A 509 12.19 -18.22 14.73
N LEU A 510 11.60 -18.76 13.67
CA LEU A 510 10.47 -18.15 12.97
C LEU A 510 9.16 -18.78 13.47
N PHE A 511 8.19 -17.93 13.78
CA PHE A 511 6.86 -18.33 14.24
C PHE A 511 5.79 -17.71 13.33
N THR A 512 4.65 -18.40 13.21
CA THR A 512 3.50 -17.94 12.40
C THR A 512 2.45 -17.19 13.21
N SER A 513 2.58 -17.15 14.52
CA SER A 513 1.66 -16.47 15.45
C SER A 513 2.41 -16.00 16.70
#